data_233263a2cb2a5e1e28de63fa9b00a4e6
#
_entry.id   233263a2cb2a5e1e28de63fa9b00a4e6
#
_cell.length_a   1.000
_cell.length_b   1.000
_cell.length_c   1.000
_cell.angle_alpha   90.00
_cell.angle_beta   90.00
_cell.angle_gamma   90.00
#
_symmetry.space_group_name_H-M   'P 1'
#
loop_
_entity.id
_entity.type
_entity.pdbx_description
1 polymer ?
#
loop_
_entity_poly.entity_id
_entity_poly.type
_entity_poly.pdbx_seq_one_letter_code
_entity_poly.pdbx_strand_id
1 'polypeptide(L)'
;MAVDIDKFDFDPDFLRKKYREERDKRLRQDGNEQYQDVSGEFSYFVEDPYIDEKITREPIKEDIEVVVIGGGFGGMLAGARLREAGIDNFKIIEKGGDFGGTWYWNRYPGASCDIESYIYFPLLEETGFVPKQKYTNAPETLEYCKVICEKFKLYDNACLQTEVVSTDWDEESLRWMVKTNQGDEFNARYVVHSNGPLNRPKLPAIKGINDFKGHTFHTSRWDYDYTGGTSHGDLSNLKDKKIAIIGTGATAVQCVPHLGASAEKLYVFQRTPSSIDVRNNQPTDPDWISTQKSGWHDERRKNFETLLTGGMVKEDLVSDGWTEAFRLLFGSLRQKAPSKVKMASWALAGIFSPKMYKTGFKSYMTAKVTESMDLRNAMQMADFQKMEMVRARADEVVADKETAESLKPYYNQFCKRPCFHDEYLKTFNNPNVELVDTDGKGLEEITESGIVFEGKEYEVDCIIFATGFEVGTDYSRRAGYQIHGSNKMTVSQKWENGLATFHGMHSRGFPNSFFFGPAQSGFTATYTYSLDEQSIHLAYILKKAKEKGATRIEASEEAEEKWIKTIIDKARLTADFQENCTPGYYNNEGKVNQTPQNNTYGGGPIEFFSLMKKWRSKDNLEGLELS
;
A
#
# COMPACT_ATOMS: atom_id res chain seq x y z
N MET A 1 13.02 18.25 -31.56
CA MET A 1 14.49 18.36 -31.54
C MET A 1 15.03 17.04 -31.06
N ALA A 2 16.02 16.46 -31.74
CA ALA A 2 16.68 15.24 -31.26
C ALA A 2 17.37 15.56 -29.92
N VAL A 3 17.14 14.70 -28.94
CA VAL A 3 17.82 14.79 -27.65
C VAL A 3 19.30 14.50 -27.87
N ASP A 4 20.16 15.35 -27.33
CA ASP A 4 21.61 15.17 -27.41
C ASP A 4 21.97 14.00 -26.44
N ILE A 5 21.99 12.79 -26.97
CA ILE A 5 22.11 11.52 -26.25
C ILE A 5 23.46 11.43 -25.53
N ASP A 6 24.51 12.10 -26.05
CA ASP A 6 25.86 12.08 -25.49
C ASP A 6 26.00 12.71 -24.09
N LYS A 7 24.91 13.28 -23.55
CA LYS A 7 24.89 13.94 -22.24
C LYS A 7 24.42 13.04 -21.08
N PHE A 8 23.93 11.85 -21.37
CA PHE A 8 23.53 10.86 -20.37
C PHE A 8 24.54 9.70 -20.33
N ASP A 9 24.70 9.10 -19.16
CA ASP A 9 25.48 7.86 -18.98
C ASP A 9 24.69 6.61 -19.48
N PHE A 10 23.58 6.81 -20.20
CA PHE A 10 22.70 5.75 -20.72
C PHE A 10 22.06 6.17 -22.05
N ASP A 11 21.65 5.18 -22.85
CA ASP A 11 20.90 5.37 -24.08
C ASP A 11 19.38 5.36 -23.81
N PRO A 12 18.68 6.52 -23.92
CA PRO A 12 17.24 6.58 -23.65
C PRO A 12 16.39 5.76 -24.62
N ASP A 13 16.81 5.62 -25.88
CA ASP A 13 16.04 4.88 -26.88
C ASP A 13 16.16 3.38 -26.66
N PHE A 14 17.35 2.92 -26.27
CA PHE A 14 17.56 1.55 -25.80
C PHE A 14 16.65 1.26 -24.59
N LEU A 15 16.63 2.12 -23.57
CA LEU A 15 15.82 1.92 -22.38
C LEU A 15 14.32 1.92 -22.69
N ARG A 16 13.83 2.82 -23.55
CA ARG A 16 12.42 2.82 -23.97
C ARG A 16 12.03 1.52 -24.66
N LYS A 17 12.91 1.00 -25.51
CA LYS A 17 12.70 -0.29 -26.19
C LYS A 17 12.71 -1.44 -25.18
N LYS A 18 13.73 -1.50 -24.32
CA LYS A 18 13.89 -2.56 -23.32
C LYS A 18 12.72 -2.59 -22.33
N TYR A 19 12.25 -1.43 -21.82
CA TYR A 19 11.11 -1.37 -20.92
C TYR A 19 9.82 -1.90 -21.55
N ARG A 20 9.60 -1.62 -22.85
CA ARG A 20 8.45 -2.18 -23.59
C ARG A 20 8.56 -3.67 -23.77
N GLU A 21 9.72 -4.18 -24.17
CA GLU A 21 9.98 -5.62 -24.31
C GLU A 21 9.73 -6.36 -23.00
N GLU A 22 10.24 -5.83 -21.89
CA GLU A 22 10.06 -6.42 -20.56
C GLU A 22 8.59 -6.34 -20.07
N ARG A 23 7.88 -5.27 -20.39
CA ARG A 23 6.43 -5.19 -20.14
C ARG A 23 5.70 -6.26 -20.95
N ASP A 24 5.95 -6.33 -22.24
CA ASP A 24 5.20 -7.18 -23.18
C ASP A 24 5.38 -8.67 -22.88
N LYS A 25 6.55 -9.10 -22.40
CA LYS A 25 6.76 -10.47 -21.88
C LYS A 25 5.81 -10.86 -20.74
N ARG A 26 5.35 -9.88 -19.94
CA ARG A 26 4.58 -10.08 -18.72
C ARG A 26 3.08 -9.83 -18.90
N LEU A 27 2.67 -9.31 -20.06
CA LEU A 27 1.26 -9.10 -20.38
C LEU A 27 0.56 -10.45 -20.60
N ARG A 28 -0.47 -10.72 -19.81
CA ARG A 28 -1.30 -11.92 -19.90
C ARG A 28 -2.71 -11.57 -20.33
N GLN A 29 -3.30 -12.41 -21.19
CA GLN A 29 -4.66 -12.21 -21.65
C GLN A 29 -5.71 -12.43 -20.54
N ASP A 30 -5.41 -13.34 -19.61
CA ASP A 30 -6.26 -13.70 -18.47
C ASP A 30 -6.30 -12.61 -17.37
N GLY A 31 -5.33 -11.68 -17.32
CA GLY A 31 -5.34 -10.58 -16.35
C GLY A 31 -5.49 -11.08 -14.90
N ASN A 32 -6.55 -10.66 -14.18
CA ASN A 32 -6.80 -11.12 -12.81
C ASN A 32 -7.30 -12.57 -12.71
N GLU A 33 -7.75 -13.20 -13.79
CA GLU A 33 -8.14 -14.62 -13.79
C GLU A 33 -6.94 -15.56 -13.62
N GLN A 34 -5.70 -15.04 -13.74
CA GLN A 34 -4.48 -15.77 -13.36
C GLN A 34 -4.39 -16.07 -11.86
N TYR A 35 -5.33 -15.61 -11.05
CA TYR A 35 -5.33 -15.79 -9.60
C TYR A 35 -6.51 -16.61 -9.13
N GLN A 36 -6.19 -17.60 -8.30
CA GLN A 36 -7.13 -18.49 -7.64
C GLN A 36 -7.92 -17.75 -6.54
N ASP A 37 -9.21 -18.06 -6.41
CA ASP A 37 -9.98 -17.59 -5.26
C ASP A 37 -9.59 -18.35 -3.98
N VAL A 38 -9.39 -17.61 -2.89
CA VAL A 38 -9.05 -18.17 -1.57
C VAL A 38 -10.31 -18.57 -0.79
N SER A 39 -11.12 -19.44 -1.40
CA SER A 39 -12.35 -20.01 -0.84
C SER A 39 -12.37 -21.53 -1.01
N GLY A 40 -13.30 -22.23 -0.37
CA GLY A 40 -13.40 -23.67 -0.44
C GLY A 40 -12.13 -24.36 0.08
N GLU A 41 -11.49 -25.16 -0.75
CA GLU A 41 -10.26 -25.90 -0.39
C GLU A 41 -9.05 -25.00 -0.08
N PHE A 42 -9.08 -23.72 -0.53
CA PHE A 42 -8.05 -22.71 -0.25
C PHE A 42 -8.40 -21.80 0.95
N SER A 43 -9.47 -22.08 1.69
CA SER A 43 -9.90 -21.22 2.81
C SER A 43 -8.87 -21.08 3.92
N TYR A 44 -8.00 -22.08 4.10
CA TYR A 44 -6.94 -22.04 5.10
C TYR A 44 -5.92 -20.89 4.88
N PHE A 45 -5.78 -20.36 3.66
CA PHE A 45 -4.94 -19.19 3.38
C PHE A 45 -5.51 -17.87 3.95
N VAL A 46 -6.75 -17.85 4.41
CA VAL A 46 -7.39 -16.67 5.02
C VAL A 46 -7.75 -16.87 6.48
N GLU A 47 -7.60 -18.07 7.02
CA GLU A 47 -7.76 -18.33 8.46
C GLU A 47 -6.74 -17.53 9.28
N ASP A 48 -7.06 -17.31 10.54
CA ASP A 48 -6.20 -16.58 11.47
C ASP A 48 -5.32 -17.56 12.26
N PRO A 49 -4.01 -17.62 11.97
CA PRO A 49 -3.08 -18.50 12.68
C PRO A 49 -2.57 -17.91 14.01
N TYR A 50 -3.02 -16.69 14.37
CA TYR A 50 -2.47 -15.92 15.51
C TYR A 50 -3.42 -15.86 16.70
N ILE A 51 -4.52 -16.60 16.65
CA ILE A 51 -5.47 -16.72 17.77
C ILE A 51 -5.24 -18.04 18.51
N ASP A 52 -4.99 -17.95 19.82
CA ASP A 52 -4.83 -19.13 20.67
C ASP A 52 -6.20 -19.76 21.01
N GLU A 53 -7.20 -18.90 21.27
CA GLU A 53 -8.55 -19.31 21.64
C GLU A 53 -9.61 -18.57 20.80
N LYS A 54 -10.59 -19.32 20.28
CA LYS A 54 -11.73 -18.73 19.58
C LYS A 54 -12.68 -18.09 20.59
N ILE A 55 -13.04 -16.83 20.36
CA ILE A 55 -14.05 -16.14 21.14
C ILE A 55 -15.40 -16.80 20.90
N THR A 56 -15.99 -17.35 21.97
CA THR A 56 -17.35 -17.88 21.98
C THR A 56 -18.20 -16.98 22.86
N ARG A 57 -19.24 -16.39 22.31
CA ARG A 57 -20.17 -15.50 23.01
C ARG A 57 -21.56 -15.60 22.42
N GLU A 58 -22.56 -15.14 23.17
CA GLU A 58 -23.92 -15.00 22.64
C GLU A 58 -23.94 -13.92 21.53
N PRO A 59 -24.79 -14.09 20.50
CA PRO A 59 -25.01 -13.10 19.47
C PRO A 59 -25.46 -11.74 20.05
N ILE A 60 -24.88 -10.66 19.57
CA ILE A 60 -25.23 -9.29 19.96
C ILE A 60 -26.36 -8.80 19.05
N LYS A 61 -27.45 -8.27 19.66
CA LYS A 61 -28.52 -7.57 18.93
C LYS A 61 -28.66 -6.19 19.52
N GLU A 62 -28.27 -5.17 18.76
CA GLU A 62 -28.12 -3.83 19.29
C GLU A 62 -28.47 -2.75 18.25
N ASP A 63 -29.16 -1.70 18.71
CA ASP A 63 -29.30 -0.46 17.97
C ASP A 63 -28.06 0.42 18.22
N ILE A 64 -27.35 0.75 17.17
CA ILE A 64 -26.06 1.45 17.25
C ILE A 64 -26.03 2.71 16.37
N GLU A 65 -25.29 3.73 16.76
CA GLU A 65 -25.17 4.93 15.92
C GLU A 65 -24.22 4.68 14.75
N VAL A 66 -23.02 4.11 15.00
CA VAL A 66 -22.02 3.84 13.94
C VAL A 66 -21.45 2.43 14.05
N VAL A 67 -21.46 1.70 12.95
CA VAL A 67 -20.64 0.48 12.80
C VAL A 67 -19.46 0.80 11.89
N VAL A 68 -18.26 0.51 12.36
CA VAL A 68 -17.00 0.59 11.58
C VAL A 68 -16.53 -0.82 11.28
N ILE A 69 -16.37 -1.16 10.01
CA ILE A 69 -15.96 -2.49 9.57
C ILE A 69 -14.47 -2.48 9.22
N GLY A 70 -13.67 -3.19 10.02
CA GLY A 70 -12.22 -3.29 9.93
C GLY A 70 -11.50 -2.54 11.05
N GLY A 71 -10.65 -3.26 11.79
CA GLY A 71 -9.84 -2.77 12.92
C GLY A 71 -8.41 -2.38 12.58
N GLY A 72 -8.11 -2.10 11.30
CA GLY A 72 -6.84 -1.51 10.88
C GLY A 72 -6.74 -0.02 11.21
N PHE A 73 -5.69 0.66 10.74
CA PHE A 73 -5.53 2.10 11.00
C PHE A 73 -6.77 2.93 10.61
N GLY A 74 -7.47 2.57 9.51
CA GLY A 74 -8.69 3.29 9.14
C GLY A 74 -9.79 3.19 10.18
N GLY A 75 -10.04 2.00 10.73
CA GLY A 75 -11.04 1.81 11.78
C GLY A 75 -10.63 2.43 13.12
N MET A 76 -9.36 2.30 13.49
CA MET A 76 -8.82 2.93 14.70
C MET A 76 -8.91 4.47 14.63
N LEU A 77 -8.54 5.07 13.50
CA LEU A 77 -8.65 6.51 13.28
C LEU A 77 -10.11 6.98 13.26
N ALA A 78 -11.00 6.23 12.59
CA ALA A 78 -12.43 6.53 12.64
C ALA A 78 -12.94 6.53 14.08
N GLY A 79 -12.63 5.48 14.86
CA GLY A 79 -13.02 5.40 16.28
C GLY A 79 -12.45 6.55 17.12
N ALA A 80 -11.16 6.90 16.94
CA ALA A 80 -10.52 8.01 17.64
C ALA A 80 -11.20 9.35 17.32
N ARG A 81 -11.43 9.64 16.04
CA ARG A 81 -12.08 10.91 15.63
C ARG A 81 -13.56 10.97 15.99
N LEU A 82 -14.27 9.84 16.04
CA LEU A 82 -15.64 9.77 16.56
C LEU A 82 -15.67 10.12 18.06
N ARG A 83 -14.76 9.57 18.87
CA ARG A 83 -14.61 9.93 20.30
C ARG A 83 -14.37 11.42 20.49
N GLU A 84 -13.43 12.00 19.74
CA GLU A 84 -13.13 13.43 19.79
C GLU A 84 -14.35 14.30 19.40
N ALA A 85 -15.21 13.79 18.52
CA ALA A 85 -16.45 14.46 18.12
C ALA A 85 -17.61 14.27 19.12
N GLY A 86 -17.42 13.48 20.18
CA GLY A 86 -18.47 13.16 21.18
C GLY A 86 -19.50 12.14 20.67
N ILE A 87 -19.08 11.25 19.77
CA ILE A 87 -19.89 10.15 19.25
C ILE A 87 -19.31 8.85 19.85
N ASP A 88 -19.91 8.39 20.94
CA ASP A 88 -19.44 7.25 21.72
C ASP A 88 -20.19 5.94 21.42
N ASN A 89 -21.40 6.03 20.85
CA ASN A 89 -22.20 4.87 20.49
C ASN A 89 -21.80 4.31 19.13
N PHE A 90 -20.66 3.59 19.10
CA PHE A 90 -20.18 2.90 17.91
C PHE A 90 -19.61 1.51 18.23
N LYS A 91 -19.52 0.63 17.24
CA LYS A 91 -18.78 -0.63 17.28
C LYS A 91 -17.75 -0.69 16.17
N ILE A 92 -16.59 -1.31 16.44
CA ILE A 92 -15.58 -1.66 15.45
C ILE A 92 -15.56 -3.18 15.32
N ILE A 93 -15.90 -3.68 14.13
CA ILE A 93 -15.95 -5.12 13.85
C ILE A 93 -14.66 -5.50 13.13
N GLU A 94 -13.87 -6.40 13.73
CA GLU A 94 -12.60 -6.88 13.20
C GLU A 94 -12.57 -8.41 13.16
N LYS A 95 -12.22 -8.98 12.01
CA LYS A 95 -12.13 -10.43 11.83
C LYS A 95 -10.91 -11.06 12.49
N GLY A 96 -9.84 -10.28 12.70
CA GLY A 96 -8.64 -10.73 13.41
C GLY A 96 -8.82 -10.80 14.91
N GLY A 97 -7.87 -11.46 15.56
CA GLY A 97 -7.84 -11.61 17.03
C GLY A 97 -7.55 -10.30 17.77
N ASP A 98 -7.08 -9.25 17.08
CA ASP A 98 -6.77 -7.94 17.66
C ASP A 98 -6.82 -6.85 16.57
N PHE A 99 -6.78 -5.60 17.00
CA PHE A 99 -6.56 -4.46 16.13
C PHE A 99 -5.20 -4.51 15.44
N GLY A 100 -5.05 -3.77 14.32
CA GLY A 100 -3.79 -3.63 13.61
C GLY A 100 -3.91 -3.79 12.10
N GLY A 101 -4.94 -4.50 11.60
CA GLY A 101 -5.18 -4.70 10.17
C GLY A 101 -3.94 -5.25 9.46
N THR A 102 -3.34 -4.49 8.54
CA THR A 102 -2.12 -4.91 7.83
C THR A 102 -1.02 -5.40 8.77
N TRP A 103 -0.82 -4.78 9.91
CA TRP A 103 0.23 -5.12 10.87
C TRP A 103 -0.14 -6.29 11.79
N TYR A 104 -1.41 -6.56 11.96
CA TYR A 104 -1.88 -7.78 12.59
C TYR A 104 -1.64 -9.01 11.71
N TRP A 105 -1.93 -8.90 10.40
CA TRP A 105 -1.85 -10.01 9.46
C TRP A 105 -0.43 -10.27 8.92
N ASN A 106 0.38 -9.22 8.72
CA ASN A 106 1.70 -9.34 8.11
C ASN A 106 2.78 -9.41 9.18
N ARG A 107 2.93 -10.58 9.78
CA ARG A 107 3.93 -10.87 10.82
C ARG A 107 5.14 -11.61 10.30
N TYR A 108 5.33 -11.72 8.99
CA TYR A 108 6.47 -12.40 8.39
C TYR A 108 7.80 -11.78 8.86
N PRO A 109 8.90 -12.58 8.91
CA PRO A 109 10.18 -12.10 9.41
C PRO A 109 10.71 -10.94 8.57
N GLY A 110 11.22 -9.91 9.24
CA GLY A 110 11.71 -8.69 8.59
C GLY A 110 10.62 -7.70 8.17
N ALA A 111 9.34 -8.01 8.39
CA ALA A 111 8.25 -7.09 8.10
C ALA A 111 8.47 -5.74 8.78
N SER A 112 8.44 -4.66 8.02
CA SER A 112 8.69 -3.32 8.55
C SER A 112 8.13 -2.24 7.62
N CYS A 113 7.94 -1.05 8.18
CA CYS A 113 7.49 0.10 7.43
C CYS A 113 8.54 0.53 6.40
N ASP A 114 8.14 0.80 5.17
CA ASP A 114 8.99 1.34 4.11
C ASP A 114 8.92 2.87 3.98
N ILE A 115 8.03 3.49 4.75
CA ILE A 115 7.92 4.92 4.99
C ILE A 115 8.49 5.23 6.36
N GLU A 116 9.09 6.40 6.51
CA GLU A 116 9.60 6.87 7.81
C GLU A 116 8.52 6.81 8.89
N SER A 117 8.83 6.20 10.04
CA SER A 117 7.86 5.96 11.12
C SER A 117 7.24 7.25 11.67
N TYR A 118 8.03 8.33 11.69
CA TYR A 118 7.58 9.64 12.19
C TYR A 118 6.54 10.35 11.30
N ILE A 119 6.29 9.83 10.10
CA ILE A 119 5.23 10.31 9.21
C ILE A 119 4.17 9.24 8.97
N TYR A 120 4.54 7.96 9.02
CA TYR A 120 3.62 6.85 8.80
C TYR A 120 2.70 6.60 9.99
N PHE A 121 3.20 6.70 11.23
CA PHE A 121 2.39 6.51 12.43
C PHE A 121 1.47 7.71 12.65
N PRO A 122 0.15 7.52 12.63
CA PRO A 122 -0.79 8.61 12.92
C PRO A 122 -0.82 8.90 14.43
N LEU A 123 -1.26 10.08 14.84
CA LEU A 123 -1.54 10.42 16.25
C LEU A 123 -0.32 10.35 17.19
N LEU A 124 0.90 10.59 16.69
CA LEU A 124 2.11 10.52 17.53
C LEU A 124 2.11 11.56 18.66
N GLU A 125 1.64 12.79 18.39
CA GLU A 125 1.56 13.83 19.40
C GLU A 125 0.47 13.54 20.42
N GLU A 126 -0.69 13.02 19.98
CA GLU A 126 -1.82 12.67 20.85
C GLU A 126 -1.51 11.50 21.78
N THR A 127 -0.73 10.52 21.29
CA THR A 127 -0.35 9.34 22.08
C THR A 127 0.91 9.55 22.89
N GLY A 128 1.78 10.45 22.47
CA GLY A 128 3.13 10.63 23.03
C GLY A 128 4.09 9.48 22.71
N PHE A 129 3.73 8.61 21.77
CA PHE A 129 4.58 7.49 21.38
C PHE A 129 5.77 7.96 20.54
N VAL A 130 6.94 7.36 20.81
CA VAL A 130 8.17 7.64 20.06
C VAL A 130 8.65 6.34 19.42
N PRO A 131 8.61 6.23 18.07
CA PRO A 131 9.16 5.07 17.38
C PRO A 131 10.65 4.88 17.69
N LYS A 132 11.10 3.64 17.89
CA LYS A 132 12.49 3.32 18.22
C LYS A 132 13.46 3.51 17.05
N GLN A 133 12.94 3.50 15.83
CA GLN A 133 13.74 3.56 14.61
C GLN A 133 13.05 4.42 13.54
N LYS A 134 13.86 4.93 12.61
CA LYS A 134 13.36 5.66 11.44
C LYS A 134 12.36 4.82 10.63
N TYR A 135 12.63 3.52 10.46
CA TYR A 135 11.74 2.56 9.80
C TYR A 135 11.45 1.42 10.76
N THR A 136 10.32 1.52 11.43
CA THR A 136 9.90 0.61 12.49
C THR A 136 9.49 -0.75 11.94
N ASN A 137 9.82 -1.81 12.69
CA ASN A 137 9.39 -3.18 12.39
C ASN A 137 7.91 -3.43 12.72
N ALA A 138 7.35 -4.52 12.17
CA ALA A 138 5.95 -4.88 12.35
C ALA A 138 5.55 -5.11 13.82
N PRO A 139 6.32 -5.79 14.69
CA PRO A 139 5.98 -5.94 16.09
C PRO A 139 5.75 -4.61 16.82
N GLU A 140 6.64 -3.64 16.65
CA GLU A 140 6.49 -2.32 17.27
C GLU A 140 5.31 -1.54 16.65
N THR A 141 5.08 -1.68 15.34
CA THR A 141 3.93 -1.06 14.70
C THR A 141 2.61 -1.64 15.22
N LEU A 142 2.55 -2.95 15.46
CA LEU A 142 1.38 -3.60 16.05
C LEU A 142 1.18 -3.17 17.50
N GLU A 143 2.26 -3.04 18.28
CA GLU A 143 2.18 -2.50 19.63
C GLU A 143 1.65 -1.07 19.62
N TYR A 144 2.10 -0.24 18.67
CA TYR A 144 1.58 1.11 18.53
C TYR A 144 0.07 1.14 18.22
N CYS A 145 -0.44 0.17 17.44
CA CYS A 145 -1.89 0.05 17.23
C CYS A 145 -2.62 -0.16 18.57
N LYS A 146 -2.08 -0.96 19.49
CA LYS A 146 -2.64 -1.15 20.82
C LYS A 146 -2.62 0.14 21.65
N VAL A 147 -1.52 0.90 21.58
CA VAL A 147 -1.42 2.21 22.25
C VAL A 147 -2.52 3.16 21.78
N ILE A 148 -2.83 3.21 20.48
CA ILE A 148 -3.96 3.99 19.96
C ILE A 148 -5.26 3.49 20.54
N CYS A 149 -5.50 2.17 20.51
CA CYS A 149 -6.74 1.57 21.01
C CYS A 149 -6.97 1.83 22.50
N GLU A 150 -5.93 1.74 23.31
CA GLU A 150 -5.98 2.04 24.74
C GLU A 150 -6.23 3.53 24.99
N LYS A 151 -5.49 4.42 24.31
CA LYS A 151 -5.61 5.88 24.43
C LYS A 151 -7.02 6.37 24.14
N PHE A 152 -7.65 5.85 23.11
CA PHE A 152 -9.00 6.23 22.68
C PHE A 152 -10.08 5.24 23.17
N LYS A 153 -9.75 4.28 24.04
CA LYS A 153 -10.66 3.28 24.61
C LYS A 153 -11.46 2.52 23.56
N LEU A 154 -10.80 2.11 22.48
CA LEU A 154 -11.46 1.45 21.35
C LEU A 154 -11.83 -0.01 21.66
N TYR A 155 -11.12 -0.65 22.58
CA TYR A 155 -11.45 -1.99 23.03
C TYR A 155 -12.85 -2.11 23.66
N ASP A 156 -13.36 -1.05 24.29
CA ASP A 156 -14.71 -1.01 24.85
C ASP A 156 -15.81 -1.16 23.76
N ASN A 157 -15.46 -0.85 22.52
CA ASN A 157 -16.35 -0.88 21.37
C ASN A 157 -15.99 -1.96 20.34
N ALA A 158 -15.01 -2.84 20.64
CA ALA A 158 -14.50 -3.82 19.70
C ALA A 158 -15.36 -5.11 19.67
N CYS A 159 -15.60 -5.63 18.46
CA CYS A 159 -16.01 -6.99 18.20
C CYS A 159 -14.89 -7.67 17.42
N LEU A 160 -13.95 -8.29 18.15
CA LEU A 160 -12.81 -9.02 17.59
C LEU A 160 -13.22 -10.44 17.17
N GLN A 161 -12.41 -11.10 16.32
CA GLN A 161 -12.70 -12.41 15.73
C GLN A 161 -14.14 -12.48 15.14
N THR A 162 -14.60 -11.36 14.61
CA THR A 162 -15.97 -11.20 14.13
C THR A 162 -15.93 -10.70 12.69
N GLU A 163 -16.47 -11.49 11.76
CA GLU A 163 -16.50 -11.16 10.35
C GLU A 163 -17.91 -10.73 9.92
N VAL A 164 -18.00 -9.57 9.26
CA VAL A 164 -19.26 -9.13 8.65
C VAL A 164 -19.57 -10.01 7.44
N VAL A 165 -20.81 -10.48 7.33
CA VAL A 165 -21.28 -11.32 6.22
C VAL A 165 -22.25 -10.59 5.28
N SER A 166 -22.97 -9.59 5.78
CA SER A 166 -23.79 -8.70 4.95
C SER A 166 -24.03 -7.35 5.62
N THR A 167 -24.28 -6.33 4.78
CA THR A 167 -24.85 -5.04 5.21
C THR A 167 -25.99 -4.68 4.29
N ASP A 168 -27.19 -4.51 4.88
CA ASP A 168 -28.44 -4.34 4.16
C ASP A 168 -29.12 -3.03 4.62
N TRP A 169 -29.38 -2.10 3.70
CA TRP A 169 -30.12 -0.88 3.99
C TRP A 169 -31.63 -1.16 4.11
N ASP A 170 -32.23 -0.64 5.15
CA ASP A 170 -33.68 -0.67 5.36
C ASP A 170 -34.29 0.73 5.19
N GLU A 171 -35.18 0.86 4.21
CA GLU A 171 -35.83 2.14 3.87
C GLU A 171 -36.87 2.60 4.92
N GLU A 172 -37.43 1.66 5.69
CA GLU A 172 -38.45 2.03 6.70
C GLU A 172 -37.80 2.60 7.96
N SER A 173 -36.78 1.93 8.46
CA SER A 173 -36.06 2.36 9.66
C SER A 173 -34.99 3.42 9.38
N LEU A 174 -34.60 3.62 8.14
CA LEU A 174 -33.45 4.44 7.69
C LEU A 174 -32.16 4.01 8.40
N ARG A 175 -31.93 2.69 8.44
CA ARG A 175 -30.77 2.08 9.10
C ARG A 175 -30.20 0.93 8.28
N TRP A 176 -28.99 0.57 8.62
CA TRP A 176 -28.28 -0.57 8.08
C TRP A 176 -28.41 -1.78 9.02
N MET A 177 -28.86 -2.90 8.52
CA MET A 177 -28.73 -4.18 9.20
C MET A 177 -27.36 -4.79 8.87
N VAL A 178 -26.47 -4.82 9.85
CA VAL A 178 -25.13 -5.42 9.74
C VAL A 178 -25.15 -6.78 10.41
N LYS A 179 -24.88 -7.84 9.67
CA LYS A 179 -24.84 -9.23 10.16
C LYS A 179 -23.43 -9.79 10.17
N THR A 180 -23.12 -10.61 11.16
CA THR A 180 -21.80 -11.23 11.33
C THR A 180 -21.85 -12.76 11.35
N ASN A 181 -20.69 -13.38 11.18
CA ASN A 181 -20.50 -14.82 11.31
C ASN A 181 -20.75 -15.36 12.73
N GLN A 182 -20.76 -14.49 13.76
CA GLN A 182 -21.12 -14.83 15.14
C GLN A 182 -22.64 -14.77 15.39
N GLY A 183 -23.44 -14.46 14.36
CA GLY A 183 -24.88 -14.32 14.46
C GLY A 183 -25.34 -12.96 15.00
N ASP A 184 -24.46 -11.98 15.09
CA ASP A 184 -24.82 -10.63 15.51
C ASP A 184 -25.71 -9.94 14.48
N GLU A 185 -26.57 -9.05 14.98
CA GLU A 185 -27.44 -8.16 14.21
C GLU A 185 -27.32 -6.74 14.78
N PHE A 186 -26.55 -5.87 14.12
CA PHE A 186 -26.45 -4.47 14.49
C PHE A 186 -27.36 -3.63 13.58
N ASN A 187 -28.32 -2.96 14.20
CA ASN A 187 -29.19 -2.00 13.51
C ASN A 187 -28.54 -0.61 13.56
N ALA A 188 -27.64 -0.35 12.61
CA ALA A 188 -26.75 0.80 12.59
C ALA A 188 -27.34 1.99 11.83
N ARG A 189 -27.23 3.21 12.38
CA ARG A 189 -27.57 4.41 11.62
C ARG A 189 -26.57 4.68 10.51
N TYR A 190 -25.28 4.55 10.81
CA TYR A 190 -24.18 4.77 9.87
C TYR A 190 -23.27 3.57 9.80
N VAL A 191 -22.74 3.29 8.60
CA VAL A 191 -21.75 2.24 8.39
C VAL A 191 -20.51 2.82 7.71
N VAL A 192 -19.34 2.49 8.24
CA VAL A 192 -18.03 2.85 7.68
C VAL A 192 -17.31 1.61 7.21
N HIS A 193 -17.12 1.48 5.91
CA HIS A 193 -16.38 0.38 5.30
C HIS A 193 -14.89 0.71 5.26
N SER A 194 -14.12 0.14 6.19
CA SER A 194 -12.68 0.37 6.35
C SER A 194 -11.86 -0.91 6.19
N ASN A 195 -12.18 -1.72 5.16
CA ASN A 195 -11.61 -3.05 4.93
C ASN A 195 -10.12 -3.05 4.55
N GLY A 196 -9.58 -1.89 4.15
CA GLY A 196 -8.21 -1.76 3.66
C GLY A 196 -7.96 -2.44 2.31
N PRO A 197 -6.92 -2.01 1.56
CA PRO A 197 -6.59 -2.58 0.25
C PRO A 197 -5.83 -3.92 0.34
N LEU A 198 -5.15 -4.21 1.46
CA LEU A 198 -4.34 -5.42 1.66
C LEU A 198 -5.08 -6.41 2.58
N ASN A 199 -6.32 -6.75 2.22
CA ASN A 199 -7.19 -7.57 3.04
C ASN A 199 -7.22 -9.05 2.59
N ARG A 200 -7.37 -9.30 1.28
CA ARG A 200 -7.52 -10.64 0.71
C ARG A 200 -6.22 -11.10 0.07
N PRO A 201 -5.59 -12.19 0.54
CA PRO A 201 -4.39 -12.77 -0.09
C PRO A 201 -4.65 -13.11 -1.56
N LYS A 202 -3.64 -12.93 -2.40
CA LYS A 202 -3.68 -13.29 -3.82
C LYS A 202 -2.91 -14.59 -4.03
N LEU A 203 -3.60 -15.64 -4.48
CA LEU A 203 -3.02 -16.94 -4.73
C LEU A 203 -2.92 -17.18 -6.25
N PRO A 204 -1.76 -17.57 -6.82
CA PRO A 204 -1.65 -17.83 -8.24
C PRO A 204 -2.39 -19.11 -8.64
N ALA A 205 -3.08 -19.09 -9.79
CA ALA A 205 -3.74 -20.25 -10.35
C ALA A 205 -2.73 -21.13 -11.13
N ILE A 206 -1.80 -21.76 -10.39
CA ILE A 206 -0.79 -22.64 -10.96
C ILE A 206 -1.37 -24.06 -11.03
N LYS A 207 -1.17 -24.75 -12.17
CA LYS A 207 -1.57 -26.15 -12.31
C LYS A 207 -0.96 -27.00 -11.20
N GLY A 208 -1.73 -27.88 -10.57
CA GLY A 208 -1.26 -28.78 -9.53
C GLY A 208 -1.03 -28.15 -8.15
N ILE A 209 -1.45 -26.89 -7.92
CA ILE A 209 -1.23 -26.21 -6.65
C ILE A 209 -1.76 -26.97 -5.42
N ASN A 210 -2.80 -27.83 -5.61
CA ASN A 210 -3.35 -28.69 -4.56
C ASN A 210 -2.68 -30.06 -4.48
N ASP A 211 -1.79 -30.40 -5.41
CA ASP A 211 -1.16 -31.70 -5.44
C ASP A 211 0.05 -31.78 -4.51
N PHE A 212 0.61 -30.64 -4.14
CA PHE A 212 1.79 -30.55 -3.29
C PHE A 212 1.54 -31.19 -1.91
N LYS A 213 2.44 -32.07 -1.49
CA LYS A 213 2.32 -32.80 -0.22
C LYS A 213 3.14 -32.18 0.92
N GLY A 214 4.01 -31.20 0.58
CA GLY A 214 4.74 -30.42 1.56
C GLY A 214 3.88 -29.35 2.22
N HIS A 215 4.52 -28.46 2.97
CA HIS A 215 3.84 -27.38 3.68
C HIS A 215 3.63 -26.14 2.81
N THR A 216 2.49 -25.46 2.95
CA THR A 216 2.21 -24.23 2.20
C THR A 216 1.54 -23.17 3.06
N PHE A 217 1.95 -21.92 2.90
CA PHE A 217 1.25 -20.76 3.47
C PHE A 217 1.50 -19.49 2.67
N HIS A 218 0.62 -18.52 2.85
CA HIS A 218 0.82 -17.16 2.32
C HIS A 218 1.56 -16.30 3.35
N THR A 219 2.44 -15.40 2.92
CA THR A 219 3.24 -14.56 3.83
C THR A 219 2.42 -13.76 4.84
N SER A 220 1.17 -13.39 4.52
CA SER A 220 0.26 -12.74 5.46
C SER A 220 -0.36 -13.68 6.50
N ARG A 221 -0.02 -14.95 6.46
CA ARG A 221 -0.42 -16.00 7.41
C ARG A 221 0.82 -16.82 7.74
N TRP A 222 1.89 -16.13 8.20
CA TRP A 222 3.17 -16.77 8.47
C TRP A 222 3.06 -17.81 9.56
N ASP A 223 3.50 -19.02 9.24
CA ASP A 223 3.44 -20.15 10.14
C ASP A 223 4.75 -20.31 10.92
N TYR A 224 4.76 -19.82 12.15
CA TYR A 224 5.91 -19.95 13.05
C TYR A 224 6.01 -21.32 13.72
N ASP A 225 4.95 -22.10 13.78
CA ASP A 225 5.01 -23.48 14.28
C ASP A 225 5.82 -24.34 13.31
N TYR A 226 5.67 -24.10 12.01
CA TYR A 226 6.49 -24.74 10.99
C TYR A 226 7.90 -24.17 10.90
N THR A 227 8.06 -22.86 10.82
CA THR A 227 9.36 -22.22 10.56
C THR A 227 10.23 -22.06 11.78
N GLY A 228 9.65 -22.04 12.97
CA GLY A 228 10.30 -21.55 14.18
C GLY A 228 10.55 -20.04 14.13
N GLY A 229 11.23 -19.52 15.13
CA GLY A 229 11.65 -18.14 15.19
C GLY A 229 10.53 -17.14 15.51
N THR A 230 10.72 -15.89 15.05
CA THR A 230 9.79 -14.78 15.27
C THR A 230 9.82 -13.80 14.10
N SER A 231 9.03 -12.73 14.16
CA SER A 231 9.09 -11.63 13.19
C SER A 231 10.47 -10.95 13.07
N HIS A 232 11.40 -11.23 14.00
CA HIS A 232 12.78 -10.80 13.92
C HIS A 232 13.72 -11.78 13.20
N GLY A 233 13.19 -12.94 12.79
CA GLY A 233 13.95 -14.00 12.13
C GLY A 233 14.23 -15.18 13.06
N ASP A 234 15.43 -15.77 12.94
CA ASP A 234 15.86 -16.96 13.68
C ASP A 234 14.94 -18.19 13.45
N LEU A 235 14.67 -18.47 12.14
CA LEU A 235 13.75 -19.51 11.70
C LEU A 235 14.36 -20.91 11.88
N SER A 236 14.54 -21.29 13.13
CA SER A 236 15.37 -22.43 13.58
C SER A 236 14.95 -23.78 13.02
N ASN A 237 13.68 -23.96 12.66
CA ASN A 237 13.14 -25.21 12.13
C ASN A 237 13.40 -25.40 10.63
N LEU A 238 14.05 -24.42 9.96
CA LEU A 238 14.33 -24.47 8.52
C LEU A 238 15.72 -24.99 8.16
N LYS A 239 16.57 -25.33 9.14
CA LYS A 239 17.97 -25.70 8.95
C LYS A 239 18.18 -26.93 8.06
N ASP A 240 17.22 -27.83 8.01
CA ASP A 240 17.19 -29.04 7.22
C ASP A 240 16.12 -29.03 6.13
N LYS A 241 15.62 -27.85 5.77
CA LYS A 241 14.51 -27.67 4.83
C LYS A 241 14.92 -26.95 3.56
N LYS A 242 14.40 -27.43 2.44
CA LYS A 242 14.42 -26.76 1.14
C LYS A 242 13.15 -25.94 0.99
N ILE A 243 13.28 -24.65 0.83
CA ILE A 243 12.18 -23.69 0.81
C ILE A 243 12.06 -23.06 -0.57
N ALA A 244 10.84 -22.96 -1.10
CA ALA A 244 10.51 -22.11 -2.23
C ALA A 244 9.72 -20.90 -1.76
N ILE A 245 10.12 -19.70 -2.22
CA ILE A 245 9.29 -18.50 -2.10
C ILE A 245 8.89 -18.02 -3.50
N ILE A 246 7.58 -17.86 -3.71
CA ILE A 246 7.02 -17.41 -5.00
C ILE A 246 6.71 -15.93 -4.92
N GLY A 247 7.41 -15.13 -5.73
CA GLY A 247 7.29 -13.68 -5.80
C GLY A 247 8.48 -12.94 -5.22
N THR A 248 8.72 -11.74 -5.76
CA THR A 248 9.84 -10.85 -5.41
C THR A 248 9.37 -9.42 -5.13
N GLY A 249 8.10 -9.24 -4.73
CA GLY A 249 7.55 -7.94 -4.30
C GLY A 249 8.04 -7.51 -2.91
N ALA A 250 7.49 -6.40 -2.39
CA ALA A 250 7.93 -5.78 -1.13
C ALA A 250 8.01 -6.77 0.05
N THR A 251 7.06 -7.70 0.15
CA THR A 251 7.06 -8.74 1.20
C THR A 251 8.25 -9.69 1.06
N ALA A 252 8.48 -10.23 -0.14
CA ALA A 252 9.61 -11.12 -0.39
C ALA A 252 10.95 -10.43 -0.13
N VAL A 253 11.07 -9.17 -0.54
CA VAL A 253 12.29 -8.35 -0.30
C VAL A 253 12.64 -8.30 1.18
N GLN A 254 11.65 -8.31 2.06
CA GLN A 254 11.86 -8.25 3.50
C GLN A 254 12.12 -9.62 4.13
N CYS A 255 11.45 -10.70 3.69
CA CYS A 255 11.59 -12.02 4.32
C CYS A 255 12.68 -12.91 3.71
N VAL A 256 13.07 -12.71 2.45
CA VAL A 256 14.13 -13.50 1.78
C VAL A 256 15.46 -13.50 2.54
N PRO A 257 15.97 -12.39 3.12
CA PRO A 257 17.19 -12.42 3.91
C PRO A 257 17.11 -13.36 5.12
N HIS A 258 15.97 -13.40 5.80
CA HIS A 258 15.75 -14.29 6.96
C HIS A 258 15.64 -15.77 6.54
N LEU A 259 14.96 -16.03 5.43
CA LEU A 259 14.88 -17.37 4.85
C LEU A 259 16.26 -17.86 4.39
N GLY A 260 17.00 -17.01 3.68
CA GLY A 260 18.36 -17.34 3.20
C GLY A 260 19.39 -17.57 4.33
N ALA A 261 19.19 -16.94 5.48
CA ALA A 261 20.01 -17.15 6.67
C ALA A 261 19.68 -18.45 7.42
N SER A 262 18.49 -19.03 7.22
CA SER A 262 17.97 -20.11 8.06
C SER A 262 17.76 -21.44 7.32
N ALA A 263 17.37 -21.42 6.04
CA ALA A 263 17.06 -22.63 5.27
C ALA A 263 18.30 -23.39 4.81
N GLU A 264 18.20 -24.71 4.66
CA GLU A 264 19.20 -25.53 4.00
C GLU A 264 19.40 -25.05 2.55
N LYS A 265 18.30 -24.87 1.82
CA LYS A 265 18.26 -24.36 0.47
C LYS A 265 17.07 -23.43 0.30
N LEU A 266 17.27 -22.27 -0.31
CA LEU A 266 16.21 -21.34 -0.67
C LEU A 266 16.17 -21.12 -2.18
N TYR A 267 15.01 -21.39 -2.78
CA TYR A 267 14.70 -21.04 -4.16
C TYR A 267 13.78 -19.81 -4.18
N VAL A 268 14.22 -18.75 -4.83
CA VAL A 268 13.43 -17.49 -4.97
C VAL A 268 12.90 -17.41 -6.40
N PHE A 269 11.61 -17.69 -6.59
CA PHE A 269 10.98 -17.66 -7.91
C PHE A 269 10.53 -16.24 -8.29
N GLN A 270 11.15 -15.71 -9.32
CA GLN A 270 10.96 -14.37 -9.82
C GLN A 270 10.23 -14.33 -11.15
N ARG A 271 9.13 -13.54 -11.22
CA ARG A 271 8.50 -13.17 -12.49
C ARG A 271 8.94 -11.79 -12.96
N THR A 272 9.16 -10.89 -12.03
CA THR A 272 9.56 -9.50 -12.30
C THR A 272 10.45 -9.02 -11.16
N PRO A 273 11.68 -8.57 -11.43
CA PRO A 273 12.55 -8.04 -10.39
C PRO A 273 11.94 -6.77 -9.77
N SER A 274 12.18 -6.56 -8.49
CA SER A 274 11.81 -5.33 -7.80
C SER A 274 12.92 -4.28 -7.87
N SER A 275 12.56 -3.01 -7.85
CA SER A 275 13.53 -1.92 -7.68
C SER A 275 14.00 -1.89 -6.23
N ILE A 276 15.27 -2.19 -5.97
CA ILE A 276 15.83 -2.28 -4.63
C ILE A 276 16.81 -1.15 -4.39
N ASP A 277 16.41 -0.19 -3.59
CA ASP A 277 17.27 0.92 -3.16
C ASP A 277 17.73 0.77 -1.70
N VAL A 278 18.60 1.66 -1.27
CA VAL A 278 19.16 1.67 0.09
C VAL A 278 18.09 2.13 1.08
N ARG A 279 17.95 1.40 2.18
CA ARG A 279 17.06 1.77 3.28
C ARG A 279 17.74 2.68 4.30
N ASN A 280 18.94 2.29 4.72
CA ASN A 280 19.74 3.02 5.72
C ASN A 280 18.93 3.32 6.99
N ASN A 281 18.35 2.27 7.61
CA ASN A 281 17.58 2.42 8.83
C ASN A 281 18.49 2.87 9.99
N GLN A 282 17.98 3.76 10.84
CA GLN A 282 18.71 4.33 11.97
C GLN A 282 17.82 4.28 13.23
N PRO A 283 18.40 4.10 14.43
CA PRO A 283 17.67 4.31 15.66
C PRO A 283 17.20 5.78 15.77
N THR A 284 16.08 5.98 16.47
CA THR A 284 15.57 7.32 16.77
C THR A 284 16.58 8.05 17.66
N ASP A 285 16.96 9.25 17.25
CA ASP A 285 17.81 10.14 18.03
C ASP A 285 16.99 10.79 19.16
N PRO A 286 17.30 10.48 20.45
CA PRO A 286 16.59 11.04 21.59
C PRO A 286 16.74 12.56 21.69
N ASP A 287 17.89 13.10 21.27
CA ASP A 287 18.14 14.54 21.33
C ASP A 287 17.27 15.26 20.31
N TRP A 288 17.16 14.70 19.10
CA TRP A 288 16.26 15.23 18.06
C TRP A 288 14.81 15.24 18.53
N ILE A 289 14.30 14.12 19.07
CA ILE A 289 12.88 14.04 19.46
C ILE A 289 12.56 15.01 20.62
N SER A 290 13.50 15.20 21.53
CA SER A 290 13.32 16.12 22.67
C SER A 290 13.19 17.59 22.26
N THR A 291 13.67 17.95 21.06
CA THR A 291 13.60 19.32 20.52
C THR A 291 12.32 19.59 19.74
N GLN A 292 11.48 18.60 19.52
CA GLN A 292 10.26 18.75 18.73
C GLN A 292 9.23 19.61 19.47
N LYS A 293 8.59 20.51 18.72
CA LYS A 293 7.54 21.39 19.23
C LYS A 293 6.17 20.89 18.80
N SER A 294 5.13 21.29 19.51
CA SER A 294 3.75 20.97 19.12
C SER A 294 3.49 21.33 17.65
N GLY A 295 2.86 20.42 16.90
CA GLY A 295 2.62 20.53 15.47
C GLY A 295 3.73 19.96 14.58
N TRP A 296 4.82 19.44 15.15
CA TRP A 296 5.96 18.90 14.40
C TRP A 296 5.54 17.72 13.48
N HIS A 297 4.64 16.89 13.96
CA HIS A 297 4.19 15.70 13.25
C HIS A 297 3.43 16.08 11.97
N ASP A 298 2.49 17.00 12.08
CA ASP A 298 1.74 17.51 10.92
C ASP A 298 2.65 18.28 9.94
N GLU A 299 3.60 19.08 10.45
CA GLU A 299 4.59 19.77 9.62
C GLU A 299 5.45 18.77 8.82
N ARG A 300 5.93 17.70 9.48
CA ARG A 300 6.76 16.67 8.84
C ARG A 300 5.99 15.89 7.78
N ARG A 301 4.75 15.49 8.06
CA ARG A 301 3.86 14.85 7.09
C ARG A 301 3.61 15.74 5.87
N LYS A 302 3.27 17.00 6.08
CA LYS A 302 3.07 17.98 5.00
C LYS A 302 4.33 18.23 4.18
N ASN A 303 5.49 18.28 4.82
CA ASN A 303 6.78 18.44 4.16
C ASN A 303 7.02 17.28 3.19
N PHE A 304 6.86 16.04 3.66
CA PHE A 304 7.00 14.84 2.85
C PHE A 304 6.02 14.83 1.66
N GLU A 305 4.73 15.03 1.91
CA GLU A 305 3.72 15.03 0.85
C GLU A 305 3.92 16.15 -0.17
N THR A 306 4.40 17.32 0.28
CA THR A 306 4.74 18.43 -0.62
C THR A 306 5.85 18.01 -1.58
N LEU A 307 6.88 17.32 -1.11
CA LEU A 307 7.97 16.80 -1.95
C LEU A 307 7.46 15.74 -2.92
N LEU A 308 6.65 14.77 -2.45
CA LEU A 308 6.09 13.71 -3.28
C LEU A 308 5.17 14.23 -4.40
N THR A 309 4.54 15.37 -4.21
CA THR A 309 3.70 16.02 -5.23
C THR A 309 4.47 17.03 -6.08
N GLY A 310 5.80 17.06 -5.97
CA GLY A 310 6.67 17.97 -6.72
C GLY A 310 6.62 19.42 -6.24
N GLY A 311 6.12 19.67 -5.04
CA GLY A 311 6.18 20.97 -4.38
C GLY A 311 7.59 21.33 -3.91
N MET A 312 7.79 22.59 -3.57
CA MET A 312 9.05 23.08 -2.99
C MET A 312 8.91 23.23 -1.48
N VAL A 313 9.89 22.74 -0.75
CA VAL A 313 10.04 22.92 0.68
C VAL A 313 11.35 23.66 0.96
N LYS A 314 11.42 24.33 2.10
CA LYS A 314 12.63 25.02 2.55
C LYS A 314 13.75 24.02 2.87
N GLU A 315 13.38 22.93 3.50
CA GLU A 315 14.24 21.84 3.94
C GLU A 315 13.50 20.51 3.78
N ASP A 316 14.20 19.46 3.36
CA ASP A 316 13.66 18.10 3.33
C ASP A 316 13.84 17.48 4.73
N LEU A 317 12.75 17.42 5.49
CA LEU A 317 12.78 16.94 6.87
C LEU A 317 12.98 15.43 6.96
N VAL A 318 12.67 14.68 5.91
CA VAL A 318 12.73 13.20 5.89
C VAL A 318 14.07 12.72 5.32
N SER A 319 14.48 13.28 4.20
CA SER A 319 15.76 13.01 3.52
C SER A 319 16.07 11.52 3.35
N ASP A 320 15.21 10.83 2.61
CA ASP A 320 15.32 9.39 2.34
C ASP A 320 15.18 9.05 0.84
N GLY A 321 15.16 7.76 0.51
CA GLY A 321 15.02 7.28 -0.86
C GLY A 321 13.72 7.70 -1.54
N TRP A 322 12.62 7.88 -0.77
CA TRP A 322 11.37 8.39 -1.31
C TRP A 322 11.51 9.84 -1.76
N THR A 323 11.96 10.71 -0.86
CA THR A 323 12.13 12.14 -1.18
C THR A 323 13.22 12.37 -2.22
N GLU A 324 14.27 11.54 -2.25
CA GLU A 324 15.31 11.57 -3.30
C GLU A 324 14.72 11.27 -4.67
N ALA A 325 13.94 10.19 -4.82
CA ALA A 325 13.33 9.80 -6.08
C ALA A 325 12.44 10.91 -6.63
N PHE A 326 11.58 11.49 -5.81
CA PHE A 326 10.69 12.58 -6.23
C PHE A 326 11.44 13.89 -6.50
N ARG A 327 12.50 14.20 -5.75
CA ARG A 327 13.37 15.36 -6.05
C ARG A 327 14.09 15.20 -7.38
N LEU A 328 14.50 14.00 -7.76
CA LEU A 328 15.07 13.74 -9.08
C LEU A 328 14.02 13.91 -10.17
N LEU A 329 12.82 13.34 -10.00
CA LEU A 329 11.72 13.43 -10.96
C LEU A 329 11.23 14.86 -11.19
N PHE A 330 11.02 15.61 -10.11
CA PHE A 330 10.41 16.95 -10.17
C PHE A 330 11.43 18.08 -10.06
N GLY A 331 12.60 17.85 -9.50
CA GLY A 331 13.66 18.85 -9.37
C GLY A 331 14.23 19.28 -10.71
N SER A 332 14.28 18.36 -11.68
CA SER A 332 14.65 18.65 -13.05
C SER A 332 13.67 19.59 -13.77
N LEU A 333 12.42 19.65 -13.32
CA LEU A 333 11.34 20.41 -13.98
C LEU A 333 11.23 21.86 -13.51
N ARG A 334 11.75 22.20 -12.33
CA ARG A 334 11.51 23.49 -11.67
C ARG A 334 12.76 24.29 -11.34
N GLN A 335 13.95 23.73 -11.47
CA GLN A 335 15.17 24.48 -11.18
C GLN A 335 15.67 25.20 -12.42
N LYS A 336 15.55 26.53 -12.43
CA LYS A 336 16.53 27.36 -13.13
C LYS A 336 17.92 26.95 -12.65
N ALA A 337 18.88 26.79 -13.56
CA ALA A 337 20.24 26.39 -13.25
C ALA A 337 20.73 27.04 -11.93
N PRO A 338 21.24 26.24 -10.97
CA PRO A 338 21.63 26.77 -9.67
C PRO A 338 22.67 27.86 -9.86
N SER A 339 22.54 28.93 -9.07
CA SER A 339 23.54 30.01 -9.09
C SER A 339 24.93 29.44 -8.80
N LYS A 340 25.99 30.12 -9.30
CA LYS A 340 27.39 29.74 -9.03
C LYS A 340 27.67 29.52 -7.53
N VAL A 341 26.95 30.22 -6.66
CA VAL A 341 27.03 30.08 -5.20
C VAL A 341 26.50 28.71 -4.72
N LYS A 342 25.39 28.20 -5.30
CA LYS A 342 24.89 26.85 -4.98
C LYS A 342 25.80 25.75 -5.50
N MET A 343 26.44 25.94 -6.65
CA MET A 343 27.45 24.99 -7.16
C MET A 343 28.68 24.93 -6.26
N ALA A 344 29.14 26.09 -5.76
CA ALA A 344 30.24 26.11 -4.80
C ALA A 344 29.89 25.45 -3.46
N SER A 345 28.66 25.61 -2.97
CA SER A 345 28.20 24.92 -1.76
C SER A 345 28.08 23.39 -1.94
N TRP A 346 27.73 22.90 -3.12
CA TRP A 346 27.74 21.47 -3.43
C TRP A 346 29.16 20.90 -3.56
N ALA A 347 30.09 21.66 -4.12
CA ALA A 347 31.50 21.27 -4.16
C ALA A 347 32.10 21.18 -2.74
N LEU A 348 31.73 22.10 -1.86
CA LEU A 348 32.10 22.04 -0.43
C LEU A 348 31.42 20.86 0.30
N ALA A 349 30.14 20.60 0.04
CA ALA A 349 29.44 19.45 0.59
C ALA A 349 30.03 18.10 0.13
N GLY A 350 30.60 18.04 -1.09
CA GLY A 350 31.31 16.88 -1.61
C GLY A 350 32.57 16.50 -0.83
N ILE A 351 33.19 17.46 -0.13
CA ILE A 351 34.32 17.23 0.76
C ILE A 351 33.88 16.47 2.01
N PHE A 352 32.65 16.71 2.48
CA PHE A 352 32.09 16.10 3.70
C PHE A 352 31.19 14.89 3.42
N SER A 353 30.64 14.77 2.22
CA SER A 353 29.80 13.64 1.80
C SER A 353 29.86 13.39 0.30
N PRO A 354 30.74 12.48 -0.17
CA PRO A 354 30.86 12.15 -1.59
C PRO A 354 29.56 11.66 -2.24
N LYS A 355 28.68 11.01 -1.46
CA LYS A 355 27.36 10.55 -1.92
C LYS A 355 26.42 11.72 -2.20
N MET A 356 26.33 12.70 -1.31
CA MET A 356 25.53 13.94 -1.52
C MET A 356 26.04 14.74 -2.74
N TYR A 357 27.35 14.81 -2.95
CA TYR A 357 27.93 15.48 -4.11
C TYR A 357 27.53 14.79 -5.42
N LYS A 358 27.68 13.44 -5.49
CA LYS A 358 27.31 12.65 -6.68
C LYS A 358 25.82 12.82 -7.03
N THR A 359 24.94 12.74 -6.03
CA THR A 359 23.49 12.88 -6.23
C THR A 359 23.12 14.30 -6.65
N GLY A 360 23.69 15.33 -5.99
CA GLY A 360 23.45 16.73 -6.34
C GLY A 360 24.00 17.09 -7.74
N PHE A 361 25.17 16.58 -8.11
CA PHE A 361 25.76 16.81 -9.43
C PHE A 361 24.96 16.10 -10.54
N LYS A 362 24.54 14.84 -10.33
CA LYS A 362 23.69 14.11 -11.28
C LYS A 362 22.33 14.81 -11.47
N SER A 363 21.69 15.25 -10.39
CA SER A 363 20.45 16.02 -10.45
C SER A 363 20.62 17.34 -11.24
N TYR A 364 21.74 18.05 -11.04
CA TYR A 364 22.05 19.27 -11.79
C TYR A 364 22.25 19.00 -13.29
N MET A 365 23.00 17.96 -13.64
CA MET A 365 23.23 17.59 -15.04
C MET A 365 21.91 17.20 -15.73
N THR A 366 21.06 16.41 -15.07
CA THR A 366 19.74 16.04 -15.57
C THR A 366 18.86 17.28 -15.76
N ALA A 367 18.81 18.19 -14.78
CA ALA A 367 18.06 19.45 -14.89
C ALA A 367 18.52 20.32 -16.07
N LYS A 368 19.83 20.43 -16.28
CA LYS A 368 20.40 21.21 -17.39
C LYS A 368 20.08 20.62 -18.76
N VAL A 369 20.09 19.30 -18.89
CA VAL A 369 19.77 18.61 -20.15
C VAL A 369 18.26 18.64 -20.43
N THR A 370 17.43 18.55 -19.41
CA THR A 370 15.97 18.53 -19.53
C THR A 370 15.34 19.93 -19.66
N GLU A 371 16.10 21.03 -19.50
CA GLU A 371 15.60 22.41 -19.56
C GLU A 371 14.92 22.75 -20.90
N SER A 372 15.31 22.09 -22.00
CA SER A 372 14.71 22.24 -23.34
C SER A 372 13.67 21.17 -23.72
N MET A 373 13.39 20.23 -22.83
CA MET A 373 12.46 19.12 -23.07
C MET A 373 11.04 19.47 -22.61
N ASP A 374 10.05 18.81 -23.22
CA ASP A 374 8.72 18.81 -22.64
C ASP A 374 8.68 18.03 -21.31
N LEU A 375 7.67 18.33 -20.49
CA LEU A 375 7.51 17.79 -19.13
C LEU A 375 7.61 16.25 -19.06
N ARG A 376 6.96 15.56 -20.00
CA ARG A 376 6.90 14.08 -20.03
C ARG A 376 8.28 13.49 -20.29
N ASN A 377 8.98 13.96 -21.29
CA ASN A 377 10.33 13.51 -21.61
C ASN A 377 11.31 13.83 -20.48
N ALA A 378 11.20 15.00 -19.86
CA ALA A 378 12.05 15.36 -18.72
C ALA A 378 11.83 14.40 -17.52
N MET A 379 10.58 14.07 -17.19
CA MET A 379 10.26 13.09 -16.16
C MET A 379 10.79 11.70 -16.50
N GLN A 380 10.66 11.26 -17.75
CA GLN A 380 11.18 9.96 -18.18
C GLN A 380 12.71 9.89 -18.10
N MET A 381 13.43 10.95 -18.45
CA MET A 381 14.89 10.98 -18.31
C MET A 381 15.32 10.91 -16.84
N ALA A 382 14.61 11.59 -15.96
CA ALA A 382 14.87 11.54 -14.52
C ALA A 382 14.59 10.13 -13.94
N ASP A 383 13.51 9.49 -14.39
CA ASP A 383 13.21 8.10 -14.04
C ASP A 383 14.30 7.14 -14.50
N PHE A 384 14.73 7.21 -15.76
CA PHE A 384 15.83 6.41 -16.28
C PHE A 384 17.11 6.60 -15.47
N GLN A 385 17.46 7.84 -15.13
CA GLN A 385 18.63 8.14 -14.30
C GLN A 385 18.53 7.47 -12.92
N LYS A 386 17.37 7.53 -12.28
CA LYS A 386 17.15 6.86 -10.99
C LYS A 386 17.23 5.34 -11.11
N MET A 387 16.60 4.78 -12.14
CA MET A 387 16.58 3.33 -12.36
C MET A 387 17.96 2.77 -12.77
N GLU A 388 18.81 3.56 -13.45
CA GLU A 388 20.22 3.19 -13.67
C GLU A 388 20.99 3.11 -12.34
N MET A 389 20.73 4.01 -11.38
CA MET A 389 21.34 3.92 -10.05
C MET A 389 20.92 2.63 -9.32
N VAL A 390 19.65 2.24 -9.45
CA VAL A 390 19.11 1.01 -8.87
C VAL A 390 19.76 -0.24 -9.53
N ARG A 391 19.90 -0.25 -10.87
CA ARG A 391 20.55 -1.35 -11.61
C ARG A 391 22.03 -1.47 -11.27
N ALA A 392 22.74 -0.35 -11.22
CA ALA A 392 24.15 -0.33 -10.83
C ALA A 392 24.39 -0.92 -9.43
N ARG A 393 23.45 -0.70 -8.49
CA ARG A 393 23.53 -1.29 -7.16
C ARG A 393 23.46 -2.82 -7.19
N ALA A 394 22.68 -3.42 -8.10
CA ALA A 394 22.67 -4.88 -8.26
C ALA A 394 24.06 -5.39 -8.70
N ASP A 395 24.72 -4.73 -9.66
CA ASP A 395 26.08 -5.06 -10.09
C ASP A 395 27.13 -4.87 -8.98
N GLU A 396 26.96 -3.87 -8.12
CA GLU A 396 27.90 -3.59 -7.02
C GLU A 396 27.80 -4.58 -5.86
N VAL A 397 26.60 -5.13 -5.64
CA VAL A 397 26.31 -5.93 -4.43
C VAL A 397 26.30 -7.43 -4.71
N VAL A 398 25.80 -7.86 -5.85
CA VAL A 398 25.67 -9.28 -6.22
C VAL A 398 26.91 -9.74 -6.97
N ALA A 399 27.56 -10.77 -6.44
CA ALA A 399 28.84 -11.23 -6.96
C ALA A 399 28.72 -11.98 -8.30
N ASP A 400 27.68 -12.81 -8.45
CA ASP A 400 27.38 -13.51 -9.69
C ASP A 400 26.70 -12.57 -10.69
N LYS A 401 27.30 -12.41 -11.86
CA LYS A 401 26.85 -11.44 -12.86
C LYS A 401 25.52 -11.80 -13.52
N GLU A 402 25.24 -13.08 -13.68
CA GLU A 402 23.99 -13.55 -14.28
C GLU A 402 22.83 -13.29 -13.32
N THR A 403 23.00 -13.61 -12.05
CA THR A 403 22.06 -13.28 -10.99
C THR A 403 21.88 -11.76 -10.84
N ALA A 404 22.98 -10.99 -10.90
CA ALA A 404 22.90 -9.52 -10.85
C ALA A 404 22.07 -8.95 -12.00
N GLU A 405 22.25 -9.46 -13.23
CA GLU A 405 21.47 -9.03 -14.41
C GLU A 405 19.99 -9.38 -14.24
N SER A 406 19.67 -10.59 -13.78
CA SER A 406 18.29 -11.03 -13.55
C SER A 406 17.56 -10.23 -12.46
N LEU A 407 18.31 -9.60 -11.54
CA LEU A 407 17.75 -8.75 -10.49
C LEU A 407 17.56 -7.28 -10.91
N LYS A 408 17.93 -6.91 -12.15
CA LYS A 408 17.77 -5.53 -12.65
C LYS A 408 16.35 -5.25 -13.14
N PRO A 409 15.65 -4.24 -12.58
CA PRO A 409 14.33 -3.85 -13.04
C PRO A 409 14.42 -2.98 -14.31
N TYR A 410 13.67 -3.34 -15.35
CA TYR A 410 13.51 -2.57 -16.58
C TYR A 410 12.07 -2.09 -16.74
N TYR A 411 11.65 -1.16 -15.87
CA TYR A 411 10.36 -0.49 -15.88
C TYR A 411 10.49 0.87 -15.15
N ASN A 412 9.53 1.79 -15.36
CA ASN A 412 9.51 3.05 -14.62
C ASN A 412 9.29 2.80 -13.12
N GLN A 413 10.05 3.46 -12.26
CA GLN A 413 10.12 3.16 -10.82
C GLN A 413 8.77 3.02 -10.14
N PHE A 414 7.81 3.91 -10.46
CA PHE A 414 6.47 3.90 -9.84
C PHE A 414 5.45 3.00 -10.55
N CYS A 415 5.86 2.19 -11.51
CA CYS A 415 5.04 1.09 -12.03
C CYS A 415 4.76 0.01 -10.98
N LYS A 416 5.67 -0.13 -10.02
CA LYS A 416 5.53 -0.97 -8.83
C LYS A 416 5.92 -0.17 -7.59
N ARG A 417 5.60 -0.70 -6.39
CA ARG A 417 6.09 -0.10 -5.16
C ARG A 417 7.61 -0.11 -5.13
N PRO A 418 8.29 1.05 -5.02
CA PRO A 418 9.73 1.08 -4.78
C PRO A 418 10.05 0.34 -3.47
N CYS A 419 11.08 -0.50 -3.48
CA CYS A 419 11.54 -1.23 -2.32
C CYS A 419 12.87 -0.67 -1.83
N PHE A 420 13.03 -0.63 -0.51
CA PHE A 420 14.25 -0.15 0.15
C PHE A 420 14.73 -1.23 1.11
N HIS A 421 15.89 -1.83 0.85
CA HIS A 421 16.42 -2.89 1.70
C HIS A 421 17.94 -3.00 1.56
N ASP A 422 18.64 -3.18 2.68
CA ASP A 422 20.11 -3.21 2.68
C ASP A 422 20.68 -4.62 2.53
N GLU A 423 19.91 -5.69 2.85
CA GLU A 423 20.39 -7.07 2.84
C GLU A 423 19.85 -7.93 1.70
N TYR A 424 18.72 -7.57 1.06
CA TYR A 424 18.07 -8.43 0.04
C TYR A 424 19.01 -8.83 -1.11
N LEU A 425 19.69 -7.86 -1.73
CA LEU A 425 20.62 -8.16 -2.83
C LEU A 425 21.82 -8.98 -2.35
N LYS A 426 22.33 -8.72 -1.15
CA LYS A 426 23.45 -9.47 -0.57
C LYS A 426 23.11 -10.93 -0.32
N THR A 427 21.84 -11.23 -0.05
CA THR A 427 21.38 -12.59 0.23
C THR A 427 21.66 -13.55 -0.94
N PHE A 428 21.63 -13.06 -2.17
CA PHE A 428 21.94 -13.87 -3.36
C PHE A 428 23.43 -14.23 -3.50
N ASN A 429 24.30 -13.75 -2.63
CA ASN A 429 25.69 -14.21 -2.53
C ASN A 429 25.84 -15.45 -1.62
N ASN A 430 24.78 -15.85 -0.91
CA ASN A 430 24.80 -17.04 -0.07
C ASN A 430 24.71 -18.30 -0.95
N PRO A 431 25.55 -19.32 -0.74
CA PRO A 431 25.59 -20.51 -1.60
C PRO A 431 24.32 -21.37 -1.55
N ASN A 432 23.52 -21.24 -0.49
CA ASN A 432 22.24 -21.92 -0.32
C ASN A 432 21.06 -21.16 -0.92
N VAL A 433 21.25 -19.97 -1.49
CA VAL A 433 20.17 -19.16 -2.10
C VAL A 433 20.31 -19.17 -3.61
N GLU A 434 19.23 -19.51 -4.31
CA GLU A 434 19.17 -19.57 -5.76
C GLU A 434 18.01 -18.74 -6.29
N LEU A 435 18.30 -17.78 -7.17
CA LEU A 435 17.28 -17.06 -7.91
C LEU A 435 16.84 -17.91 -9.10
N VAL A 436 15.54 -18.17 -9.21
CA VAL A 436 14.92 -18.81 -10.37
C VAL A 436 14.13 -17.72 -11.11
N ASP A 437 14.78 -17.09 -12.09
CA ASP A 437 14.13 -16.07 -12.92
C ASP A 437 13.31 -16.73 -14.01
N THR A 438 12.01 -16.50 -14.01
CA THR A 438 11.09 -17.06 -15.00
C THR A 438 10.95 -16.20 -16.25
N ASP A 439 11.73 -15.15 -16.40
CA ASP A 439 11.71 -14.20 -17.52
C ASP A 439 10.28 -13.74 -17.89
N GLY A 440 9.46 -13.49 -16.86
CA GLY A 440 8.07 -13.04 -17.04
C GLY A 440 7.05 -14.15 -17.31
N LYS A 441 7.45 -15.37 -17.62
CA LYS A 441 6.53 -16.48 -17.97
C LYS A 441 5.71 -16.96 -16.77
N GLY A 442 6.29 -16.93 -15.54
CA GLY A 442 5.70 -17.54 -14.35
C GLY A 442 6.03 -19.04 -14.27
N LEU A 443 5.38 -19.73 -13.32
CA LEU A 443 5.60 -21.15 -13.05
C LEU A 443 4.68 -22.02 -13.91
N GLU A 444 5.14 -23.20 -14.28
CA GLU A 444 4.41 -24.14 -15.13
C GLU A 444 3.46 -25.02 -14.33
N GLU A 445 3.98 -25.67 -13.27
CA GLU A 445 3.25 -26.65 -12.50
C GLU A 445 3.82 -26.76 -11.08
N ILE A 446 2.97 -27.10 -10.13
CA ILE A 446 3.34 -27.57 -8.80
C ILE A 446 3.02 -29.07 -8.76
N THR A 447 4.01 -29.90 -8.39
CA THR A 447 3.90 -31.35 -8.27
C THR A 447 3.68 -31.74 -6.81
N GLU A 448 3.57 -33.06 -6.53
CA GLU A 448 3.53 -33.57 -5.16
C GLU A 448 4.79 -33.22 -4.34
N SER A 449 5.95 -33.05 -5.00
CA SER A 449 7.28 -32.86 -4.37
C SER A 449 7.90 -31.48 -4.58
N GLY A 450 7.36 -30.64 -5.47
CA GLY A 450 8.03 -29.38 -5.77
C GLY A 450 7.38 -28.52 -6.84
N ILE A 451 8.21 -27.74 -7.49
CA ILE A 451 7.83 -26.76 -8.52
C ILE A 451 8.54 -27.07 -9.83
N VAL A 452 7.81 -27.11 -10.94
CA VAL A 452 8.38 -27.28 -12.28
C VAL A 452 8.49 -25.94 -13.01
N PHE A 453 9.69 -25.69 -13.53
CA PHE A 453 9.97 -24.59 -14.43
C PHE A 453 10.99 -25.00 -15.50
N GLU A 454 10.68 -24.75 -16.78
CA GLU A 454 11.48 -25.15 -17.96
C GLU A 454 11.89 -26.63 -17.95
N GLY A 455 10.95 -27.50 -17.53
CA GLY A 455 11.14 -28.94 -17.47
C GLY A 455 12.05 -29.41 -16.32
N LYS A 456 12.57 -28.51 -15.49
CA LYS A 456 13.32 -28.83 -14.26
C LYS A 456 12.38 -28.80 -13.06
N GLU A 457 12.40 -29.87 -12.27
CA GLU A 457 11.71 -29.90 -10.98
C GLU A 457 12.64 -29.43 -9.86
N TYR A 458 12.13 -28.53 -9.04
CA TYR A 458 12.76 -28.01 -7.84
C TYR A 458 12.05 -28.66 -6.63
N GLU A 459 12.62 -29.73 -6.11
CA GLU A 459 12.12 -30.42 -4.92
C GLU A 459 12.25 -29.52 -3.68
N VAL A 460 11.16 -29.37 -2.93
CA VAL A 460 11.08 -28.51 -1.74
C VAL A 460 10.19 -29.12 -0.66
N ASP A 461 10.45 -28.76 0.60
CA ASP A 461 9.65 -29.14 1.76
C ASP A 461 8.50 -28.16 2.01
N CYS A 462 8.66 -26.89 1.57
CA CYS A 462 7.68 -25.84 1.79
C CYS A 462 7.64 -24.85 0.63
N ILE A 463 6.42 -24.44 0.28
CA ILE A 463 6.15 -23.35 -0.67
C ILE A 463 5.51 -22.16 0.05
N ILE A 464 6.18 -21.02 0.02
CA ILE A 464 5.72 -19.76 0.62
C ILE A 464 5.22 -18.83 -0.49
N PHE A 465 3.95 -18.44 -0.43
CA PHE A 465 3.35 -17.52 -1.39
C PHE A 465 3.55 -16.06 -0.94
N ALA A 466 4.49 -15.35 -1.57
CA ALA A 466 4.70 -13.90 -1.42
C ALA A 466 4.06 -13.13 -2.59
N THR A 467 2.85 -13.53 -2.96
CA THR A 467 2.15 -13.14 -4.18
C THR A 467 1.24 -11.93 -4.01
N GLY A 468 1.21 -11.35 -2.80
CA GLY A 468 0.51 -10.10 -2.50
C GLY A 468 -0.98 -10.26 -2.26
N PHE A 469 -1.75 -9.22 -2.61
CA PHE A 469 -3.17 -9.10 -2.26
C PHE A 469 -4.01 -8.70 -3.46
N GLU A 470 -5.30 -9.03 -3.40
CA GLU A 470 -6.30 -8.59 -4.38
C GLU A 470 -6.61 -7.11 -4.15
N VAL A 471 -6.05 -6.21 -4.98
CA VAL A 471 -6.26 -4.76 -4.87
C VAL A 471 -7.21 -4.23 -5.94
N GLY A 472 -7.15 -4.79 -7.15
CA GLY A 472 -7.91 -4.35 -8.33
C GLY A 472 -9.19 -5.12 -8.62
N THR A 473 -9.59 -6.09 -7.78
CA THR A 473 -10.81 -6.89 -7.95
C THR A 473 -12.06 -6.15 -7.45
N ASP A 474 -13.24 -6.71 -7.69
CA ASP A 474 -14.52 -6.18 -7.22
C ASP A 474 -14.52 -5.87 -5.72
N TYR A 475 -15.24 -4.79 -5.34
CA TYR A 475 -15.23 -4.33 -3.95
C TYR A 475 -15.79 -5.37 -2.97
N SER A 476 -16.94 -6.00 -3.30
CA SER A 476 -17.57 -7.00 -2.43
C SER A 476 -16.68 -8.25 -2.30
N ARG A 477 -16.01 -8.66 -3.39
CA ARG A 477 -15.04 -9.75 -3.35
C ARG A 477 -13.88 -9.46 -2.38
N ARG A 478 -13.31 -8.25 -2.45
CA ARG A 478 -12.22 -7.84 -1.54
C ARG A 478 -12.68 -7.67 -0.11
N ALA A 479 -13.87 -7.12 0.08
CA ALA A 479 -14.49 -6.93 1.39
C ALA A 479 -14.82 -8.27 2.06
N GLY A 480 -15.25 -9.27 1.27
CA GLY A 480 -15.68 -10.57 1.76
C GLY A 480 -17.17 -10.63 2.12
N TYR A 481 -17.94 -9.56 1.87
CA TYR A 481 -19.39 -9.50 2.15
C TYR A 481 -20.13 -8.66 1.12
N GLN A 482 -21.46 -8.87 1.06
CA GLN A 482 -22.35 -8.10 0.17
C GLN A 482 -22.85 -6.84 0.88
N ILE A 483 -22.97 -5.77 0.08
CA ILE A 483 -23.49 -4.46 0.51
C ILE A 483 -24.71 -4.16 -0.34
N HIS A 484 -25.90 -4.12 0.26
CA HIS A 484 -27.16 -3.83 -0.42
C HIS A 484 -27.68 -2.45 0.04
N GLY A 485 -27.64 -1.47 -0.85
CA GLY A 485 -28.17 -0.15 -0.63
C GLY A 485 -29.67 -0.03 -0.92
N SER A 486 -30.12 1.17 -1.25
CA SER A 486 -31.50 1.49 -1.62
C SER A 486 -31.98 0.60 -2.77
N ASN A 487 -33.24 0.16 -2.69
CA ASN A 487 -33.86 -0.74 -3.66
C ASN A 487 -33.09 -2.07 -3.86
N LYS A 488 -32.38 -2.54 -2.84
CA LYS A 488 -31.56 -3.77 -2.89
C LYS A 488 -30.42 -3.74 -3.91
N MET A 489 -30.05 -2.57 -4.41
CA MET A 489 -28.92 -2.40 -5.33
C MET A 489 -27.62 -2.79 -4.61
N THR A 490 -26.81 -3.64 -5.25
CA THR A 490 -25.49 -3.99 -4.71
C THR A 490 -24.44 -2.95 -5.10
N VAL A 491 -23.37 -2.82 -4.28
CA VAL A 491 -22.25 -1.94 -4.61
C VAL A 491 -21.55 -2.38 -5.91
N SER A 492 -21.49 -3.68 -6.17
CA SER A 492 -20.95 -4.23 -7.42
C SER A 492 -21.76 -3.81 -8.64
N GLN A 493 -23.10 -3.80 -8.54
CA GLN A 493 -23.98 -3.28 -9.60
C GLN A 493 -23.80 -1.76 -9.80
N LYS A 494 -23.76 -0.99 -8.70
CA LYS A 494 -23.55 0.46 -8.77
C LYS A 494 -22.24 0.83 -9.47
N TRP A 495 -21.19 0.09 -9.19
CA TRP A 495 -19.85 0.37 -9.70
C TRP A 495 -19.42 -0.50 -10.89
N GLU A 496 -20.36 -1.20 -11.54
CA GLU A 496 -20.11 -2.05 -12.71
C GLU A 496 -19.39 -1.29 -13.84
N ASN A 497 -19.81 -0.05 -14.09
CA ASN A 497 -19.21 0.83 -15.09
C ASN A 497 -18.13 1.76 -14.54
N GLY A 498 -17.62 1.46 -13.37
CA GLY A 498 -16.60 2.22 -12.65
C GLY A 498 -17.11 2.88 -11.37
N LEU A 499 -16.18 3.27 -10.52
CA LEU A 499 -16.50 3.88 -9.23
C LEU A 499 -17.32 5.16 -9.41
N ALA A 500 -18.36 5.28 -8.62
CA ALA A 500 -19.22 6.45 -8.54
C ALA A 500 -19.34 6.87 -7.08
N THR A 501 -18.62 7.93 -6.72
CA THR A 501 -18.63 8.45 -5.35
C THR A 501 -18.63 9.98 -5.34
N PHE A 502 -18.95 10.55 -4.18
CA PHE A 502 -18.68 11.93 -3.86
C PHE A 502 -17.56 11.98 -2.81
N HIS A 503 -16.49 12.74 -3.07
CA HIS A 503 -15.27 12.85 -2.26
C HIS A 503 -14.54 11.52 -1.99
N GLY A 504 -14.78 10.47 -2.78
CA GLY A 504 -14.20 9.16 -2.55
C GLY A 504 -14.78 8.42 -1.33
N MET A 505 -15.84 8.93 -0.71
CA MET A 505 -16.39 8.39 0.54
C MET A 505 -17.88 8.07 0.50
N HIS A 506 -18.69 8.80 -0.25
CA HIS A 506 -20.12 8.57 -0.36
C HIS A 506 -20.47 8.01 -1.73
N SER A 507 -21.47 7.14 -1.82
CA SER A 507 -22.02 6.68 -3.09
C SER A 507 -23.54 6.78 -3.08
N ARG A 508 -24.11 7.43 -4.09
CA ARG A 508 -25.57 7.57 -4.22
C ARG A 508 -26.22 6.19 -4.37
N GLY A 509 -27.31 5.98 -3.64
CA GLY A 509 -27.95 4.67 -3.47
C GLY A 509 -27.46 3.91 -2.23
N PHE A 510 -26.49 4.47 -1.50
CA PHE A 510 -25.96 3.92 -0.24
C PHE A 510 -26.01 4.98 0.85
N PRO A 511 -27.21 5.40 1.29
CA PRO A 511 -27.34 6.44 2.29
C PRO A 511 -26.67 6.02 3.61
N ASN A 512 -26.18 6.98 4.38
CA ASN A 512 -25.51 6.73 5.67
C ASN A 512 -24.30 5.77 5.62
N SER A 513 -23.73 5.54 4.43
CA SER A 513 -22.59 4.64 4.20
C SER A 513 -21.36 5.42 3.76
N PHE A 514 -20.20 5.06 4.32
CA PHE A 514 -18.93 5.72 4.09
C PHE A 514 -17.88 4.69 3.68
N PHE A 515 -17.22 4.91 2.55
CA PHE A 515 -16.18 4.02 2.02
C PHE A 515 -14.80 4.64 2.25
N PHE A 516 -13.98 4.03 3.10
CA PHE A 516 -12.60 4.44 3.29
C PHE A 516 -11.71 3.74 2.26
N GLY A 517 -10.96 4.51 1.51
CA GLY A 517 -10.11 3.96 0.47
C GLY A 517 -9.34 5.00 -0.32
N PRO A 518 -8.41 4.55 -1.20
CA PRO A 518 -7.63 5.44 -2.04
C PRO A 518 -8.38 5.92 -3.28
N ALA A 519 -9.40 5.19 -3.72
CA ALA A 519 -10.10 5.48 -4.97
C ALA A 519 -10.89 6.78 -4.88
N GLN A 520 -10.81 7.60 -5.93
CA GLN A 520 -11.42 8.92 -6.02
C GLN A 520 -11.10 9.89 -4.86
N SER A 521 -10.05 9.58 -4.08
CA SER A 521 -9.58 10.37 -2.93
C SER A 521 -8.10 10.75 -3.06
N GLY A 522 -7.58 11.54 -2.12
CA GLY A 522 -6.16 11.89 -2.04
C GLY A 522 -5.32 10.71 -1.57
N PHE A 523 -4.75 9.97 -2.51
CA PHE A 523 -3.85 8.87 -2.20
C PHE A 523 -2.41 9.36 -2.04
N THR A 524 -1.73 8.85 -1.03
CA THR A 524 -0.32 9.12 -0.75
C THR A 524 0.41 7.84 -0.38
N ALA A 525 1.74 7.84 -0.52
CA ALA A 525 2.60 6.77 -0.03
C ALA A 525 2.42 6.55 1.49
N THR A 526 2.12 7.62 2.24
CA THR A 526 1.74 7.60 3.67
C THR A 526 0.24 7.38 3.82
N TYR A 527 -0.24 6.18 3.52
CA TYR A 527 -1.69 5.91 3.47
C TYR A 527 -2.44 6.22 4.77
N THR A 528 -1.79 6.11 5.92
CA THR A 528 -2.37 6.48 7.23
C THR A 528 -2.75 7.95 7.32
N TYR A 529 -2.06 8.84 6.61
CA TYR A 529 -2.43 10.26 6.53
C TYR A 529 -3.74 10.46 5.77
N SER A 530 -3.93 9.74 4.65
CA SER A 530 -5.21 9.78 3.93
C SER A 530 -6.36 9.26 4.79
N LEU A 531 -6.15 8.19 5.56
CA LEU A 531 -7.14 7.61 6.46
C LEU A 531 -7.49 8.55 7.62
N ASP A 532 -6.53 9.29 8.16
CA ASP A 532 -6.77 10.30 9.20
C ASP A 532 -7.64 11.45 8.66
N GLU A 533 -7.32 11.98 7.47
CA GLU A 533 -8.13 13.02 6.83
C GLU A 533 -9.56 12.55 6.49
N GLN A 534 -9.72 11.29 6.06
CA GLN A 534 -11.05 10.69 5.85
C GLN A 534 -11.81 10.55 7.18
N SER A 535 -11.13 10.17 8.26
CA SER A 535 -11.73 10.04 9.59
C SER A 535 -12.16 11.39 10.19
N ILE A 536 -11.34 12.43 10.01
CA ILE A 536 -11.68 13.81 10.37
C ILE A 536 -12.91 14.28 9.57
N HIS A 537 -12.98 13.94 8.27
CA HIS A 537 -14.09 14.30 7.41
C HIS A 537 -15.38 13.59 7.82
N LEU A 538 -15.31 12.29 8.11
CA LEU A 538 -16.40 11.49 8.66
C LEU A 538 -16.95 12.10 9.94
N ALA A 539 -16.10 12.30 10.93
CA ALA A 539 -16.50 12.82 12.25
C ALA A 539 -17.19 14.20 12.14
N TYR A 540 -16.66 15.08 11.27
CA TYR A 540 -17.28 16.37 10.97
C TYR A 540 -18.70 16.22 10.38
N ILE A 541 -18.87 15.33 9.37
CA ILE A 541 -20.17 15.12 8.72
C ILE A 541 -21.20 14.59 9.72
N LEU A 542 -20.84 13.56 10.50
CA LEU A 542 -21.75 12.96 11.47
C LEU A 542 -22.16 13.95 12.58
N LYS A 543 -21.20 14.74 13.07
CA LYS A 543 -21.48 15.81 14.02
C LYS A 543 -22.47 16.83 13.47
N LYS A 544 -22.24 17.29 12.22
CA LYS A 544 -23.13 18.26 11.55
C LYS A 544 -24.51 17.70 11.24
N ALA A 545 -24.60 16.45 10.83
CA ALA A 545 -25.88 15.78 10.62
C ALA A 545 -26.71 15.72 11.93
N LYS A 546 -26.03 15.34 13.03
CA LYS A 546 -26.66 15.33 14.36
C LYS A 546 -27.14 16.72 14.80
N GLU A 547 -26.33 17.76 14.58
CA GLU A 547 -26.72 19.15 14.87
C GLU A 547 -27.94 19.59 14.06
N LYS A 548 -28.11 19.09 12.83
CA LYS A 548 -29.27 19.39 11.97
C LYS A 548 -30.45 18.44 12.17
N GLY A 549 -30.34 17.44 13.04
CA GLY A 549 -31.38 16.43 13.28
C GLY A 549 -31.59 15.48 12.09
N ALA A 550 -30.64 15.38 11.18
CA ALA A 550 -30.77 14.52 10.02
C ALA A 550 -30.62 13.04 10.39
N THR A 551 -31.50 12.21 9.81
CA THR A 551 -31.48 10.75 9.98
C THR A 551 -30.93 10.03 8.76
N ARG A 552 -30.90 10.68 7.60
CA ARG A 552 -30.36 10.19 6.35
C ARG A 552 -29.39 11.21 5.75
N ILE A 553 -28.25 10.73 5.30
CA ILE A 553 -27.22 11.49 4.58
C ILE A 553 -26.92 10.74 3.30
N GLU A 554 -27.00 11.39 2.15
CA GLU A 554 -26.70 10.78 0.88
C GLU A 554 -26.06 11.80 -0.06
N ALA A 555 -25.16 11.35 -0.95
CA ALA A 555 -24.64 12.21 -2.01
C ALA A 555 -25.76 12.63 -2.97
N SER A 556 -25.85 13.91 -3.33
CA SER A 556 -26.72 14.33 -4.41
C SER A 556 -26.20 13.79 -5.76
N GLU A 557 -27.10 13.54 -6.70
CA GLU A 557 -26.74 13.06 -8.04
C GLU A 557 -25.76 14.00 -8.73
N GLU A 558 -26.06 15.30 -8.69
CA GLU A 558 -25.22 16.34 -9.26
C GLU A 558 -23.79 16.36 -8.65
N ALA A 559 -23.69 16.20 -7.33
CA ALA A 559 -22.39 16.21 -6.65
C ALA A 559 -21.55 14.98 -6.98
N GLU A 560 -22.17 13.79 -7.04
CA GLU A 560 -21.50 12.55 -7.45
C GLU A 560 -21.03 12.64 -8.91
N GLU A 561 -21.87 13.05 -9.85
CA GLU A 561 -21.51 13.21 -11.26
C GLU A 561 -20.39 14.22 -11.48
N LYS A 562 -20.49 15.37 -10.82
CA LYS A 562 -19.46 16.40 -10.86
C LYS A 562 -18.12 15.92 -10.30
N TRP A 563 -18.16 15.10 -9.26
CA TRP A 563 -16.96 14.52 -8.69
C TRP A 563 -16.32 13.50 -9.63
N ILE A 564 -17.11 12.60 -10.21
CA ILE A 564 -16.66 11.65 -11.23
C ILE A 564 -16.00 12.38 -12.40
N LYS A 565 -16.63 13.44 -12.89
CA LYS A 565 -16.06 14.28 -13.95
C LYS A 565 -14.72 14.90 -13.52
N THR A 566 -14.62 15.38 -12.29
CA THR A 566 -13.37 15.94 -11.74
C THR A 566 -12.25 14.90 -11.72
N ILE A 567 -12.55 13.67 -11.31
CA ILE A 567 -11.59 12.56 -11.30
C ILE A 567 -11.12 12.26 -12.73
N ILE A 568 -12.05 12.11 -13.68
CA ILE A 568 -11.74 11.83 -15.09
C ILE A 568 -10.87 12.93 -15.70
N ASP A 569 -11.23 14.18 -15.48
CA ASP A 569 -10.49 15.33 -16.04
C ASP A 569 -9.06 15.41 -15.51
N LYS A 570 -8.84 15.01 -14.25
CA LYS A 570 -7.52 15.00 -13.60
C LYS A 570 -6.71 13.71 -13.86
N ALA A 571 -7.35 12.61 -14.23
CA ALA A 571 -6.69 11.31 -14.47
C ALA A 571 -5.87 11.25 -15.77
N ARG A 572 -6.04 12.19 -16.69
CA ARG A 572 -5.45 12.15 -18.05
C ARG A 572 -3.93 12.00 -18.10
N LEU A 573 -3.21 12.48 -17.08
CA LEU A 573 -1.75 12.37 -17.01
C LEU A 573 -1.26 11.01 -16.51
N THR A 574 -2.11 10.27 -15.79
CA THR A 574 -1.73 8.98 -15.19
C THR A 574 -2.03 7.78 -16.10
N ALA A 575 -3.01 7.88 -16.99
CA ALA A 575 -3.40 6.80 -17.89
C ALA A 575 -2.26 6.34 -18.80
N ASP A 576 -1.60 7.29 -19.49
CA ASP A 576 -0.49 6.98 -20.40
C ASP A 576 0.72 6.38 -19.64
N PHE A 577 0.94 6.79 -18.39
CA PHE A 577 1.99 6.22 -17.56
C PHE A 577 1.68 4.77 -17.23
N GLN A 578 0.44 4.49 -16.80
CA GLN A 578 0.00 3.13 -16.43
C GLN A 578 0.01 2.15 -17.62
N GLU A 579 -0.31 2.62 -18.83
CA GLU A 579 -0.24 1.82 -20.05
C GLU A 579 1.20 1.36 -20.38
N ASN A 580 2.19 2.14 -20.03
CA ASN A 580 3.60 1.81 -20.24
C ASN A 580 4.22 1.02 -19.09
N CYS A 581 3.47 0.79 -18.01
CA CYS A 581 3.94 0.03 -16.86
C CYS A 581 3.91 -1.48 -17.09
N THR A 582 4.89 -2.18 -16.52
CA THR A 582 4.85 -3.63 -16.37
C THR A 582 3.62 -4.05 -15.56
N PRO A 583 2.97 -5.21 -15.87
CA PRO A 583 1.79 -5.68 -15.16
C PRO A 583 1.99 -5.77 -13.65
N GLY A 584 0.98 -5.35 -12.91
CA GLY A 584 0.93 -5.39 -11.46
C GLY A 584 -0.39 -4.81 -10.92
N TYR A 585 -0.52 -4.77 -9.61
CA TYR A 585 -1.77 -4.31 -8.98
C TYR A 585 -2.08 -2.82 -9.18
N TYR A 586 -1.09 -1.98 -9.53
CA TYR A 586 -1.31 -0.56 -9.82
C TYR A 586 -2.02 -0.31 -11.17
N ASN A 587 -1.84 -1.23 -12.13
CA ASN A 587 -2.42 -1.12 -13.47
C ASN A 587 -3.31 -2.31 -13.83
N ASN A 588 -3.93 -2.95 -12.83
CA ASN A 588 -4.84 -4.07 -12.97
C ASN A 588 -4.27 -5.20 -13.84
N GLU A 589 -3.05 -5.63 -13.52
CA GLU A 589 -2.27 -6.66 -14.23
C GLU A 589 -2.09 -6.35 -15.74
N GLY A 590 -1.89 -5.06 -16.05
CA GLY A 590 -1.70 -4.58 -17.43
C GLY A 590 -2.99 -4.36 -18.20
N LYS A 591 -4.16 -4.71 -17.66
CA LYS A 591 -5.45 -4.29 -18.17
C LYS A 591 -5.75 -2.89 -17.65
N VAL A 592 -5.11 -1.91 -18.25
CA VAL A 592 -5.27 -0.49 -17.89
C VAL A 592 -6.76 -0.15 -17.92
N ASN A 593 -7.21 0.42 -16.84
CA ASN A 593 -8.62 0.64 -16.59
C ASN A 593 -9.27 1.41 -17.73
N GLN A 594 -10.23 0.78 -18.41
CA GLN A 594 -11.07 1.45 -19.38
C GLN A 594 -11.98 2.50 -18.72
N THR A 595 -12.01 2.52 -17.39
CA THR A 595 -12.79 3.44 -16.55
C THR A 595 -11.88 4.43 -15.81
N PRO A 596 -11.57 5.61 -16.40
CA PRO A 596 -10.68 6.61 -15.81
C PRO A 596 -11.16 7.14 -14.45
N GLN A 597 -12.43 6.97 -14.13
CA GLN A 597 -13.00 7.31 -12.82
C GLN A 597 -12.55 6.40 -11.68
N ASN A 598 -11.93 5.24 -11.95
CA ASN A 598 -11.39 4.37 -10.89
C ASN A 598 -10.06 4.88 -10.30
N ASN A 599 -9.53 5.96 -10.84
CA ASN A 599 -8.28 6.55 -10.37
C ASN A 599 -8.43 7.30 -9.04
N THR A 600 -7.31 7.57 -8.42
CA THR A 600 -7.19 8.52 -7.31
C THR A 600 -7.36 9.97 -7.82
N TYR A 601 -7.51 10.93 -6.92
CA TYR A 601 -7.58 12.34 -7.29
C TYR A 601 -6.27 12.84 -7.91
N GLY A 602 -6.28 13.13 -9.20
CA GLY A 602 -5.07 13.44 -9.97
C GLY A 602 -4.39 14.79 -9.65
N GLY A 603 -4.99 15.63 -8.79
CA GLY A 603 -4.35 16.83 -8.25
C GLY A 603 -3.41 16.58 -7.07
N GLY A 604 -3.30 15.32 -6.65
CA GLY A 604 -2.46 14.89 -5.53
C GLY A 604 -3.10 15.11 -4.15
N PRO A 605 -2.51 14.49 -3.09
CA PRO A 605 -3.09 14.47 -1.75
C PRO A 605 -3.19 15.86 -1.11
N ILE A 606 -2.20 16.72 -1.26
CA ILE A 606 -2.20 18.07 -0.66
C ILE A 606 -3.36 18.93 -1.18
N GLU A 607 -3.58 18.91 -2.50
CA GLU A 607 -4.71 19.64 -3.10
C GLU A 607 -6.03 19.06 -2.62
N PHE A 608 -6.16 17.72 -2.58
CA PHE A 608 -7.35 17.05 -2.09
C PHE A 608 -7.66 17.38 -0.63
N PHE A 609 -6.69 17.29 0.27
CA PHE A 609 -6.89 17.61 1.69
C PHE A 609 -7.27 19.09 1.90
N SER A 610 -6.65 19.98 1.12
CA SER A 610 -7.03 21.41 1.12
C SER A 610 -8.47 21.61 0.65
N LEU A 611 -8.90 20.86 -0.37
CA LEU A 611 -10.28 20.89 -0.88
C LEU A 611 -11.25 20.41 0.21
N MET A 612 -10.97 19.29 0.89
CA MET A 612 -11.80 18.78 2.00
C MET A 612 -11.86 19.78 3.16
N LYS A 613 -10.74 20.37 3.55
CA LYS A 613 -10.69 21.39 4.59
C LYS A 613 -11.53 22.62 4.23
N LYS A 614 -11.40 23.10 2.99
CA LYS A 614 -12.20 24.22 2.47
C LYS A 614 -13.69 23.87 2.42
N TRP A 615 -14.03 22.64 2.03
CA TRP A 615 -15.42 22.19 2.03
C TRP A 615 -16.00 22.18 3.45
N ARG A 616 -15.29 21.61 4.42
CA ARG A 616 -15.69 21.64 5.85
C ARG A 616 -15.87 23.07 6.37
N SER A 617 -15.05 24.02 5.95
CA SER A 617 -15.13 25.43 6.42
C SER A 617 -16.36 26.18 5.94
N LYS A 618 -17.05 25.69 4.89
CA LYS A 618 -18.33 26.27 4.43
C LYS A 618 -19.50 25.96 5.38
N ASP A 619 -19.37 24.94 6.20
CA ASP A 619 -20.30 24.52 7.26
C ASP A 619 -21.75 24.24 6.81
N ASN A 620 -21.95 23.86 5.55
CA ASN A 620 -23.27 23.66 4.95
C ASN A 620 -23.54 22.24 4.41
N LEU A 621 -22.53 21.34 4.41
CA LEU A 621 -22.61 19.99 3.84
C LEU A 621 -22.99 19.99 2.33
N GLU A 622 -22.48 20.96 1.56
CA GLU A 622 -22.76 21.10 0.12
C GLU A 622 -22.54 19.80 -0.65
N GLY A 623 -23.55 19.37 -1.43
CA GLY A 623 -23.50 18.13 -2.21
C GLY A 623 -23.98 16.89 -1.45
N LEU A 624 -24.36 17.03 -0.17
CA LEU A 624 -25.07 16.00 0.59
C LEU A 624 -26.54 16.38 0.78
N GLU A 625 -27.43 15.46 0.48
CA GLU A 625 -28.85 15.52 0.78
C GLU A 625 -29.07 15.02 2.22
N LEU A 626 -29.82 15.79 3.00
CA LEU A 626 -30.13 15.48 4.40
C LEU A 626 -31.64 15.38 4.58
N SER A 627 -32.12 14.36 5.28
CA SER A 627 -33.53 14.20 5.67
C SER A 627 -33.70 13.59 7.06
#